data_ad70356a6c3ff09e964f439501097b61
#
_entry.id   ad70356a6c3ff09e964f439501097b61
#
_cell.length_a   1.000
_cell.length_b   1.000
_cell.length_c   1.000
_cell.angle_alpha   90.00
_cell.angle_beta   90.00
_cell.angle_gamma   90.00
#
_symmetry.space_group_name_H-M   'P 1'
#
loop_
_entity.id
_entity.type
_entity.pdbx_description
1 polymer ?
#
loop_
_entity_poly.entity_id
_entity_poly.type
_entity_poly.pdbx_seq_one_letter_code
_entity_poly.pdbx_strand_id
1 'polypeptide(L)'
;MLNLVITPGIKQKLEVKHNVSELEVQQCFLNLCGTYVTDDREEHRTDPPTLWFVAETDRGRVLKIVFVHADGNIMLKSAYEASPRVQEIYERRGK
;
A
#
# COMPACT_ATOMS: atom_id res chain seq x y z
N MET A 1 16.60 3.32 -3.67
CA MET A 1 15.52 3.42 -4.67
C MET A 1 14.55 2.27 -4.49
N LEU A 2 13.26 2.55 -4.57
CA LEU A 2 12.25 1.51 -4.47
C LEU A 2 12.28 0.61 -5.71
N ASN A 3 12.31 -0.70 -5.48
CA ASN A 3 12.15 -1.66 -6.56
C ASN A 3 10.72 -2.20 -6.51
N LEU A 4 9.81 -1.39 -7.00
CA LEU A 4 8.37 -1.67 -6.97
C LEU A 4 7.98 -2.57 -8.13
N VAL A 5 7.37 -3.71 -7.81
CA VAL A 5 6.89 -4.67 -8.82
C VAL A 5 5.37 -4.71 -8.76
N ILE A 6 4.74 -4.42 -9.89
CA ILE A 6 3.28 -4.49 -10.04
C ILE A 6 3.00 -5.44 -11.21
N THR A 7 2.43 -6.59 -10.91
CA THR A 7 2.11 -7.57 -11.96
C THR A 7 0.96 -7.04 -12.82
N PRO A 8 0.83 -7.52 -14.08
CA PRO A 8 -0.27 -7.09 -14.96
C PRO A 8 -1.66 -7.30 -14.36
N GLY A 9 -1.87 -8.41 -13.65
CA GLY A 9 -3.15 -8.67 -12.99
C GLY A 9 -3.46 -7.68 -11.88
N ILE A 10 -2.46 -7.32 -11.08
CA ILE A 10 -2.63 -6.31 -10.03
C ILE A 10 -2.86 -4.93 -10.66
N LYS A 11 -2.11 -4.58 -11.70
CA LYS A 11 -2.28 -3.31 -12.40
C LYS A 11 -3.70 -3.14 -12.93
N GLN A 12 -4.24 -4.17 -13.55
CA GLN A 12 -5.61 -4.15 -14.06
C GLN A 12 -6.62 -3.97 -12.94
N LYS A 13 -6.44 -4.69 -11.84
CA LYS A 13 -7.30 -4.57 -10.66
C LYS A 13 -7.31 -3.15 -10.11
N LEU A 14 -6.14 -2.53 -10.01
CA LEU A 14 -6.03 -1.16 -9.52
C LEU A 14 -6.78 -0.18 -10.42
N GLU A 15 -6.60 -0.30 -11.73
CA GLU A 15 -7.23 0.60 -12.69
C GLU A 15 -8.75 0.42 -12.74
N VAL A 16 -9.22 -0.83 -12.84
CA VAL A 16 -10.63 -1.14 -13.04
C VAL A 16 -11.43 -1.06 -11.76
N LYS A 17 -10.90 -1.61 -10.67
CA LYS A 17 -11.62 -1.76 -9.42
C LYS A 17 -11.48 -0.57 -8.49
N HIS A 18 -10.31 0.06 -8.47
CA HIS A 18 -9.98 1.09 -7.49
C HIS A 18 -9.63 2.44 -8.10
N ASN A 19 -9.52 2.50 -9.42
CA ASN A 19 -9.13 3.73 -10.13
C ASN A 19 -7.84 4.33 -9.56
N VAL A 20 -6.84 3.49 -9.37
CA VAL A 20 -5.52 3.88 -8.86
C VAL A 20 -4.47 3.60 -9.93
N SER A 21 -3.63 4.58 -10.22
CA SER A 21 -2.55 4.43 -11.19
C SER A 21 -1.25 4.02 -10.51
N GLU A 22 -0.33 3.47 -11.29
CA GLU A 22 1.02 3.15 -10.81
C GLU A 22 1.73 4.39 -10.28
N LEU A 23 1.55 5.52 -10.95
CA LEU A 23 2.15 6.78 -10.53
C LEU A 23 1.66 7.19 -9.13
N GLU A 24 0.36 7.03 -8.87
CA GLU A 24 -0.20 7.33 -7.56
C GLU A 24 0.40 6.44 -6.47
N VAL A 25 0.62 5.17 -6.75
CA VAL A 25 1.28 4.25 -5.82
C VAL A 25 2.71 4.73 -5.53
N GLN A 26 3.46 5.09 -6.56
CA GLN A 26 4.82 5.59 -6.39
C GLN A 26 4.84 6.86 -5.54
N GLN A 27 3.91 7.77 -5.78
CA GLN A 27 3.80 9.00 -4.99
C GLN A 27 3.55 8.71 -3.52
N CYS A 28 2.69 7.75 -3.22
CA CYS A 28 2.42 7.36 -1.84
C CYS A 28 3.67 6.84 -1.13
N PHE A 29 4.49 6.04 -1.80
CA PHE A 29 5.76 5.59 -1.23
C PHE A 29 6.71 6.76 -0.94
N LEU A 30 6.77 7.74 -1.85
CA LEU A 30 7.62 8.91 -1.68
C LEU A 30 7.10 9.85 -0.60
N ASN A 31 5.79 9.91 -0.42
CA ASN A 31 5.14 10.82 0.53
C ASN A 31 4.88 10.19 1.90
N LEU A 32 5.35 8.98 2.12
CA LEU A 32 5.15 8.24 3.37
C LEU A 32 5.74 9.01 4.56
N CYS A 33 4.91 9.24 5.58
CA CYS A 33 5.31 9.97 6.79
C CYS A 33 5.37 9.09 8.04
N GLY A 34 5.11 7.80 7.92
CA GLY A 34 5.12 6.87 9.04
C GLY A 34 5.92 5.63 8.72
N THR A 35 5.58 4.54 9.37
CA THR A 35 6.23 3.25 9.15
C THR A 35 5.26 2.28 8.49
N TYR A 36 5.78 1.14 8.05
CA TYR A 36 4.95 0.05 7.55
C TYR A 36 4.31 -0.67 8.74
N VAL A 37 3.05 -1.08 8.57
CA VAL A 37 2.31 -1.84 9.56
C VAL A 37 2.18 -3.27 9.06
N THR A 38 2.41 -4.25 9.92
CA THR A 38 2.22 -5.65 9.58
C THR A 38 0.72 -5.98 9.61
N ASP A 39 0.23 -6.64 8.56
CA ASP A 39 -1.13 -7.16 8.55
C ASP A 39 -1.14 -8.43 9.39
N ASP A 40 -1.66 -8.34 10.61
CA ASP A 40 -1.62 -9.41 11.60
C ASP A 40 -2.94 -10.21 11.67
N ARG A 41 -3.87 -9.95 10.76
CA ARG A 41 -5.08 -10.79 10.68
C ARG A 41 -4.69 -12.20 10.28
N GLU A 42 -5.26 -13.17 10.97
CA GLU A 42 -4.87 -14.56 10.80
C GLU A 42 -5.03 -15.06 9.38
N GLU A 43 -6.13 -14.72 8.72
CA GLU A 43 -6.38 -15.13 7.34
C GLU A 43 -5.46 -14.48 6.32
N HIS A 44 -4.70 -13.47 6.73
CA HIS A 44 -3.76 -12.76 5.85
C HIS A 44 -2.30 -12.94 6.25
N ARG A 45 -2.04 -13.86 7.18
CA ARG A 45 -0.66 -14.15 7.56
C ARG A 45 0.07 -14.84 6.43
N THR A 46 1.21 -14.29 6.07
CA THR A 46 2.08 -14.81 5.02
C THR A 46 3.53 -14.76 5.49
N ASP A 47 4.39 -15.49 4.80
CA ASP A 47 5.83 -15.45 5.03
C ASP A 47 6.51 -15.26 3.68
N PRO A 48 7.05 -14.07 3.37
CA PRO A 48 7.16 -12.88 4.23
C PRO A 48 5.79 -12.23 4.52
N PRO A 49 5.70 -11.43 5.61
CA PRO A 49 4.41 -10.86 6.02
C PRO A 49 3.90 -9.80 5.05
N THR A 50 2.59 -9.68 4.99
CA THR A 50 1.95 -8.58 4.27
C THR A 50 2.06 -7.30 5.10
N LEU A 51 2.48 -6.22 4.45
CA LEU A 51 2.66 -4.91 5.07
C LEU A 51 1.71 -3.91 4.41
N TRP A 52 1.41 -2.85 5.14
CA TRP A 52 0.59 -1.78 4.58
C TRP A 52 0.94 -0.44 5.23
N PHE A 53 0.56 0.63 4.55
CA PHE A 53 0.66 1.98 5.09
C PHE A 53 -0.40 2.86 4.42
N VAL A 54 -0.59 4.05 4.98
CA VAL A 54 -1.48 5.06 4.41
C VAL A 54 -0.65 6.30 4.09
N ALA A 55 -0.82 6.82 2.90
CA ALA A 55 -0.12 8.04 2.49
C ALA A 55 -0.95 8.78 1.44
N GLU A 56 -0.56 10.01 1.15
CA GLU A 56 -1.24 10.83 0.16
C GLU A 56 -0.49 10.81 -1.16
N THR A 57 -1.25 10.86 -2.26
CA THR A 57 -0.68 11.18 -3.56
C THR A 57 -0.31 12.66 -3.59
N ASP A 58 0.39 13.07 -4.63
CA ASP A 58 0.76 14.49 -4.80
C ASP A 58 -0.45 15.41 -4.90
N ARG A 59 -1.62 14.87 -5.25
CA ARG A 59 -2.88 15.61 -5.33
C ARG A 59 -3.72 15.49 -4.07
N GLY A 60 -3.18 14.89 -3.01
CA GLY A 60 -3.88 14.79 -1.73
C GLY A 60 -4.87 13.63 -1.62
N ARG A 61 -4.87 12.71 -2.55
CA ARG A 61 -5.70 11.51 -2.46
C ARG A 61 -5.09 10.54 -1.45
N VAL A 62 -5.85 10.15 -0.44
CA VAL A 62 -5.34 9.30 0.65
C VAL A 62 -5.58 7.84 0.32
N LEU A 63 -4.50 7.07 0.17
CA LEU A 63 -4.57 5.67 -0.24
C LEU A 63 -3.97 4.75 0.83
N LYS A 64 -4.54 3.55 0.93
CA LYS A 64 -3.93 2.43 1.67
C LYS A 64 -3.16 1.59 0.66
N ILE A 65 -1.88 1.39 0.91
CA ILE A 65 -0.98 0.63 0.04
C ILE A 65 -0.65 -0.68 0.74
N VAL A 66 -0.91 -1.81 0.07
CA VAL A 66 -0.71 -3.15 0.63
C VAL A 66 0.33 -3.88 -0.23
N PHE A 67 1.36 -4.41 0.40
CA PHE A 67 2.47 -5.01 -0.33
C PHE A 67 3.19 -6.07 0.51
N VAL A 68 4.08 -6.82 -0.16
CA VAL A 68 5.00 -7.75 0.48
C VAL A 68 6.42 -7.33 0.09
N HIS A 69 7.32 -7.29 1.07
CA HIS A 69 8.73 -6.98 0.83
C HIS A 69 9.50 -8.30 0.83
N ALA A 70 10.02 -8.69 -0.33
CA ALA A 70 10.72 -9.95 -0.50
C ALA A 70 11.87 -9.79 -1.51
N ASP A 71 13.02 -10.36 -1.18
CA ASP A 71 14.18 -10.41 -2.08
C ASP A 71 14.60 -9.04 -2.61
N GLY A 72 14.51 -8.01 -1.76
CA GLY A 72 14.85 -6.65 -2.15
C GLY A 72 13.81 -5.95 -3.01
N ASN A 73 12.67 -6.59 -3.25
CA ASN A 73 11.60 -6.03 -4.07
C ASN A 73 10.37 -5.74 -3.22
N ILE A 74 9.63 -4.71 -3.63
CA ILE A 74 8.31 -4.42 -3.07
C ILE A 74 7.28 -4.96 -4.06
N MET A 75 6.59 -6.03 -3.65
CA MET A 75 5.58 -6.69 -4.47
C MET A 75 4.21 -6.13 -4.09
N LEU A 76 3.66 -5.25 -4.92
CA LEU A 76 2.37 -4.64 -4.63
C LEU A 76 1.26 -5.70 -4.66
N LYS A 77 0.39 -5.67 -3.65
CA LYS A 77 -0.77 -6.55 -3.57
C LYS A 77 -2.06 -5.80 -3.86
N SER A 78 -2.20 -4.59 -3.35
CA SER A 78 -3.38 -3.77 -3.61
C SER A 78 -3.11 -2.30 -3.25
N ALA A 79 -3.96 -1.41 -3.76
CA ALA A 79 -3.96 -0.01 -3.38
C ALA A 79 -5.35 0.53 -3.60
N TYR A 80 -5.92 1.21 -2.61
CA TYR A 80 -7.28 1.76 -2.71
C TYR A 80 -7.44 2.90 -1.72
N GLU A 81 -8.49 3.68 -1.87
CA GLU A 81 -8.74 4.80 -0.98
C GLU A 81 -8.91 4.32 0.45
N ALA A 82 -8.19 4.98 1.38
CA ALA A 82 -8.24 4.65 2.79
C ALA A 82 -9.50 5.26 3.41
N SER A 83 -10.33 4.41 4.05
CA SER A 83 -11.48 4.89 4.80
C SER A 83 -11.02 5.69 6.03
N PRO A 84 -11.89 6.53 6.61
CA PRO A 84 -11.55 7.23 7.86
C PRO A 84 -11.11 6.28 8.97
N ARG A 85 -11.73 5.11 9.07
CA ARG A 85 -11.34 4.10 10.06
C ARG A 85 -9.93 3.58 9.83
N VAL A 86 -9.57 3.29 8.58
CA VAL A 86 -8.24 2.81 8.23
C VAL A 86 -7.20 3.90 8.51
N GLN A 87 -7.51 5.15 8.20
CA GLN A 87 -6.63 6.27 8.51
C GLN A 87 -6.39 6.38 10.01
N GLU A 88 -7.44 6.23 10.82
CA GLU A 88 -7.32 6.27 12.27
C GLU A 88 -6.44 5.14 12.80
N ILE A 89 -6.61 3.93 12.30
CA ILE A 89 -5.79 2.78 12.69
C ILE A 89 -4.33 3.07 12.37
N TYR A 90 -4.05 3.62 11.20
CA TYR A 90 -2.69 3.95 10.80
C TYR A 90 -2.08 5.03 11.69
N GLU A 91 -2.85 6.03 12.11
CA GLU A 91 -2.37 7.06 13.04
C GLU A 91 -1.87 6.45 14.34
N ARG A 92 -2.51 5.38 14.81
CA ARG A 92 -2.12 4.72 16.06
C ARG A 92 -0.96 3.76 15.88
N ARG A 93 -0.89 3.03 14.76
CA ARG A 93 0.06 1.93 14.59
C ARG A 93 1.27 2.28 13.76
N GLY A 94 1.11 3.17 12.78
CA GLY A 94 2.16 3.49 11.81
C GLY A 94 2.88 4.80 12.07
N LYS A 95 2.41 5.59 12.99
CA LYS A 95 3.01 6.90 13.27
C LYS A 95 3.45 7.07 14.70
#